data_0ab720da559662cad3338e563005a064
#
_entry.id   0ab720da559662cad3338e563005a064
#
_cell.length_a   1.000
_cell.length_b   1.000
_cell.length_c   1.000
_cell.angle_alpha   90.00
_cell.angle_beta   90.00
_cell.angle_gamma   90.00
#
_symmetry.space_group_name_H-M   'P 1'
#
loop_
_entity.id
_entity.type
_entity.pdbx_description
1 polymer ?
#
loop_
_entity_poly.entity_id
_entity_poly.type
_entity_poly.pdbx_seq_one_letter_code
_entity_poly.pdbx_strand_id
1 'polypeptide(L)'
;MRIDKNTIFMTYPSTWWHDLWREGLVAGNGCIGANVYGGVKEETTMITHGDLWHNGHQDNLPDVSDSFQKQRAMMDAEQFKEASWEVVNALKEKGYESVLESQLPVADFKVI
;
A
#
# COMPACT_ATOMS: atom_id res chain seq x y z
N MET A 1 1.30 -22.96 26.27
CA MET A 1 0.32 -22.40 25.31
C MET A 1 0.38 -23.24 24.04
N ARG A 2 -0.72 -23.85 23.66
CA ARG A 2 -0.77 -24.68 22.45
C ARG A 2 -1.07 -23.73 21.28
N ILE A 3 -0.09 -23.49 20.44
CA ILE A 3 -0.26 -22.63 19.25
C ILE A 3 -0.90 -23.49 18.16
N ASP A 4 -2.10 -23.12 17.74
CA ASP A 4 -2.76 -23.75 16.60
C ASP A 4 -2.06 -23.27 15.31
N LYS A 5 -2.04 -24.14 14.28
CA LYS A 5 -1.50 -23.82 12.95
C LYS A 5 -2.18 -22.61 12.26
N ASN A 6 -3.35 -22.21 12.75
CA ASN A 6 -4.12 -21.07 12.25
C ASN A 6 -3.94 -19.80 13.11
N THR A 7 -3.02 -19.82 14.08
CA THR A 7 -2.77 -18.68 14.96
C THR A 7 -1.54 -17.93 14.53
N ILE A 8 -1.67 -16.63 14.30
CA ILE A 8 -0.57 -15.70 14.16
C ILE A 8 -0.40 -14.99 15.49
N PHE A 9 0.82 -14.88 15.99
CA PHE A 9 1.11 -14.11 17.19
C PHE A 9 2.38 -13.29 17.00
N MET A 10 2.44 -12.16 17.67
CA MET A 10 3.61 -11.31 17.74
C MET A 10 4.19 -11.33 19.14
N THR A 11 5.50 -11.28 19.24
CA THR A 11 6.24 -11.26 20.53
C THR A 11 6.63 -9.85 20.96
N TYR A 12 6.36 -8.86 20.12
CA TYR A 12 6.62 -7.44 20.35
C TYR A 12 5.50 -6.60 19.68
N PRO A 13 5.22 -5.41 20.21
CA PRO A 13 4.27 -4.50 19.61
C PRO A 13 4.80 -3.95 18.28
N SER A 14 3.91 -3.47 17.44
CA SER A 14 4.31 -2.71 16.24
C SER A 14 5.19 -1.55 16.63
N THR A 15 6.29 -1.36 15.89
CA THR A 15 7.25 -0.30 16.18
C THR A 15 6.91 0.91 15.31
N TRP A 16 6.72 2.05 15.95
CA TRP A 16 6.42 3.27 15.21
C TRP A 16 7.63 3.88 14.46
N TRP A 17 8.82 3.32 14.62
CA TRP A 17 10.02 3.65 13.85
C TRP A 17 9.96 3.18 12.40
N HIS A 18 9.16 2.16 12.17
CA HIS A 18 8.83 1.64 10.85
C HIS A 18 7.37 1.86 10.63
N ASP A 19 6.70 1.78 9.71
CA ASP A 19 5.31 2.01 9.42
C ASP A 19 4.40 1.17 10.34
N LEU A 20 3.88 1.75 11.43
CA LEU A 20 2.98 1.10 12.40
C LEU A 20 1.91 0.21 11.74
N TRP A 21 1.33 0.72 10.69
CA TRP A 21 0.26 0.03 9.98
C TRP A 21 0.72 -1.21 9.20
N ARG A 22 2.00 -1.37 8.93
CA ARG A 22 2.56 -2.56 8.27
C ARG A 22 2.88 -3.68 9.23
N GLU A 23 3.13 -3.37 10.48
CA GLU A 23 3.60 -4.33 11.47
C GLU A 23 2.49 -4.83 12.40
N GLY A 24 1.30 -4.24 12.35
CA GLY A 24 0.17 -4.64 13.20
C GLY A 24 -0.47 -5.97 12.80
N LEU A 25 -1.20 -6.56 13.72
CA LEU A 25 -2.05 -7.71 13.44
C LEU A 25 -3.35 -7.26 12.79
N VAL A 26 -3.63 -7.81 11.63
CA VAL A 26 -4.80 -7.42 10.83
C VAL A 26 -5.97 -8.36 11.06
N ALA A 27 -7.17 -7.79 11.12
CA ALA A 27 -8.45 -8.49 11.11
C ALA A 27 -9.40 -7.74 10.17
N GLY A 28 -10.38 -8.44 9.60
CA GLY A 28 -11.36 -7.80 8.73
C GLY A 28 -12.43 -8.77 8.25
N ASN A 29 -13.50 -8.19 7.70
CA ASN A 29 -14.65 -8.92 7.18
C ASN A 29 -14.92 -8.64 5.68
N GLY A 30 -13.96 -8.02 4.99
CA GLY A 30 -14.09 -7.61 3.59
C GLY A 30 -14.67 -6.20 3.39
N CYS A 31 -15.24 -5.60 4.42
CA CYS A 31 -15.77 -4.23 4.39
C CYS A 31 -15.01 -3.33 5.38
N ILE A 32 -14.93 -3.77 6.62
CA ILE A 32 -14.18 -3.08 7.69
C ILE A 32 -12.92 -3.86 7.98
N GLY A 33 -11.80 -3.16 8.07
CA GLY A 33 -10.51 -3.66 8.50
C GLY A 33 -10.10 -3.06 9.84
N ALA A 34 -9.37 -3.83 10.63
CA ALA A 34 -8.75 -3.39 11.85
C ALA A 34 -7.27 -3.79 11.85
N ASN A 35 -6.42 -2.90 12.31
CA ASN A 35 -5.00 -3.15 12.49
C ASN A 35 -4.62 -2.87 13.93
N VAL A 36 -4.28 -3.93 14.67
CA VAL A 36 -4.00 -3.91 16.12
C VAL A 36 -2.50 -3.83 16.32
N TYR A 37 -2.03 -2.83 17.05
CA TYR A 37 -0.60 -2.57 17.18
C TYR A 37 0.07 -3.30 18.36
N GLY A 38 -0.69 -3.78 19.31
CA GLY A 38 -0.17 -4.58 20.43
C GLY A 38 0.53 -3.75 21.50
N GLY A 39 0.15 -2.50 21.69
CA GLY A 39 0.71 -1.63 22.70
C GLY A 39 0.43 -2.14 24.13
N VAL A 40 1.43 -2.09 25.02
CA VAL A 40 1.29 -2.64 26.37
C VAL A 40 0.64 -1.68 27.35
N LYS A 41 0.94 -0.40 27.23
CA LYS A 41 0.39 0.65 28.12
C LYS A 41 -0.79 1.38 27.50
N GLU A 42 -0.74 1.56 26.21
CA GLU A 42 -1.78 2.16 25.39
C GLU A 42 -1.88 1.29 24.13
N GLU A 43 -3.02 0.66 23.94
CA GLU A 43 -3.31 -0.08 22.70
C GLU A 43 -3.96 0.86 21.70
N THR A 44 -3.51 0.81 20.46
CA THR A 44 -4.14 1.52 19.36
C THR A 44 -4.55 0.53 18.29
N THR A 45 -5.82 0.57 17.93
CA THR A 45 -6.36 -0.18 16.80
C THR A 45 -6.84 0.78 15.75
N MET A 46 -6.19 0.79 14.60
CA MET A 46 -6.60 1.58 13.45
C MET A 46 -7.74 0.86 12.72
N ILE A 47 -8.83 1.57 12.48
CA ILE A 47 -10.00 1.08 11.75
C ILE A 47 -9.99 1.67 10.35
N THR A 48 -10.23 0.83 9.36
CA THR A 48 -10.35 1.20 7.95
C THR A 48 -11.68 0.70 7.37
N HIS A 49 -12.12 1.31 6.28
CA HIS A 49 -13.31 0.88 5.55
C HIS A 49 -12.98 0.73 4.06
N GLY A 50 -13.48 -0.33 3.43
CA GLY A 50 -13.16 -0.66 2.05
C GLY A 50 -13.52 0.41 1.02
N ASP A 51 -14.54 1.21 1.30
CA ASP A 51 -14.99 2.29 0.39
C ASP A 51 -14.33 3.64 0.69
N LEU A 52 -13.51 3.73 1.74
CA LEU A 52 -12.86 4.97 2.12
C LEU A 52 -11.45 5.08 1.55
N TRP A 53 -11.36 5.67 0.37
CA TRP A 53 -10.10 5.88 -0.35
C TRP A 53 -9.89 7.36 -0.67
N HIS A 54 -8.63 7.77 -0.69
CA HIS A 54 -8.24 9.03 -1.30
C HIS A 54 -8.31 8.85 -2.82
N ASN A 55 -9.34 9.42 -3.45
CA ASN A 55 -9.51 9.34 -4.90
C ASN A 55 -8.60 10.36 -5.58
N GLY A 56 -7.48 9.87 -6.11
CA GLY A 56 -6.56 10.64 -6.97
C GLY A 56 -6.64 10.23 -8.45
N HIS A 57 -7.65 9.43 -8.80
CA HIS A 57 -7.78 8.87 -10.13
C HIS A 57 -7.97 9.93 -11.21
N GLN A 58 -7.24 9.80 -12.31
CA GLN A 58 -7.43 10.56 -13.53
C GLN A 58 -8.16 9.68 -14.56
N ASP A 59 -9.31 10.14 -15.04
CA ASP A 59 -10.18 9.33 -15.90
C ASP A 59 -9.60 9.08 -17.31
N ASN A 60 -8.65 9.88 -17.75
CA ASN A 60 -8.06 9.81 -19.09
C ASN A 60 -6.62 9.32 -19.07
N LEU A 61 -6.44 8.01 -19.22
CA LEU A 61 -5.12 7.43 -19.42
C LEU A 61 -4.68 7.70 -20.89
N PRO A 62 -3.60 8.46 -21.14
CA PRO A 62 -3.11 8.69 -22.47
C PRO A 62 -2.53 7.42 -23.08
N ASP A 63 -2.66 7.26 -24.39
CA ASP A 63 -2.03 6.16 -25.10
C ASP A 63 -0.51 6.38 -25.17
N VAL A 64 0.22 5.46 -24.53
CA VAL A 64 1.69 5.40 -24.53
C VAL A 64 2.20 4.04 -25.02
N SER A 65 1.41 3.36 -25.85
CA SER A 65 1.72 2.00 -26.36
C SER A 65 3.09 1.92 -27.04
N ASP A 66 3.53 2.96 -27.72
CA ASP A 66 4.85 3.01 -28.37
C ASP A 66 6.01 2.90 -27.37
N SER A 67 5.82 3.39 -26.15
CA SER A 67 6.86 3.31 -25.11
C SER A 67 7.14 1.90 -24.63
N PHE A 68 6.19 0.97 -24.76
CA PHE A 68 6.40 -0.43 -24.39
C PHE A 68 7.41 -1.15 -25.27
N GLN A 69 7.47 -0.82 -26.57
CA GLN A 69 8.47 -1.40 -27.47
C GLN A 69 9.86 -0.92 -27.10
N LYS A 70 9.99 0.38 -26.78
CA LYS A 70 11.23 0.98 -26.33
C LYS A 70 11.66 0.40 -24.98
N GLN A 71 10.73 0.24 -24.05
CA GLN A 71 10.98 -0.40 -22.77
C GLN A 71 11.53 -1.82 -22.94
N ARG A 72 10.94 -2.64 -23.83
CA ARG A 72 11.41 -4.00 -24.10
C ARG A 72 12.83 -4.00 -24.66
N ALA A 73 13.12 -3.13 -25.62
CA ALA A 73 14.46 -3.00 -26.16
C ALA A 73 15.50 -2.62 -25.10
N MET A 74 15.14 -1.75 -24.16
CA MET A 74 16.00 -1.42 -23.01
C MET A 74 16.18 -2.62 -22.08
N MET A 75 15.13 -3.41 -21.83
CA MET A 75 15.23 -4.63 -21.01
C MET A 75 16.14 -5.68 -21.67
N ASP A 76 16.03 -5.86 -22.99
CA ASP A 76 16.88 -6.76 -23.76
C ASP A 76 18.35 -6.31 -23.76
N ALA A 77 18.57 -5.00 -23.60
CA ALA A 77 19.91 -4.40 -23.46
C ALA A 77 20.40 -4.33 -21.99
N GLU A 78 19.71 -5.01 -21.05
CA GLU A 78 20.00 -5.01 -19.61
C GLU A 78 19.96 -3.61 -18.92
N GLN A 79 19.28 -2.65 -19.53
CA GLN A 79 19.08 -1.30 -19.01
C GLN A 79 17.81 -1.24 -18.11
N PHE A 80 17.79 -2.05 -17.07
CA PHE A 80 16.57 -2.25 -16.26
C PHE A 80 16.10 -0.99 -15.54
N LYS A 81 17.04 -0.16 -15.10
CA LYS A 81 16.72 1.10 -14.41
C LYS A 81 16.02 2.09 -15.33
N GLU A 82 16.54 2.28 -16.52
CA GLU A 82 16.00 3.16 -17.55
C GLU A 82 14.64 2.62 -18.03
N ALA A 83 14.56 1.31 -18.27
CA ALA A 83 13.33 0.63 -18.67
C ALA A 83 12.20 0.81 -17.64
N SER A 84 12.50 0.80 -16.36
CA SER A 84 11.48 0.99 -15.30
C SER A 84 10.83 2.37 -15.31
N TRP A 85 11.52 3.38 -15.83
CA TRP A 85 11.02 4.76 -15.92
C TRP A 85 10.43 5.13 -17.26
N GLU A 86 10.64 4.33 -18.30
CA GLU A 86 10.25 4.70 -19.68
C GLU A 86 8.74 4.98 -19.80
N VAL A 87 7.89 4.07 -19.32
CA VAL A 87 6.43 4.25 -19.38
C VAL A 87 5.96 5.38 -18.48
N VAL A 88 6.54 5.51 -17.30
CA VAL A 88 6.21 6.58 -16.35
C VAL A 88 6.52 7.96 -16.94
N ASN A 89 7.68 8.09 -17.59
CA ASN A 89 8.07 9.34 -18.23
C ASN A 89 7.17 9.66 -19.44
N ALA A 90 6.85 8.67 -20.26
CA ALA A 90 5.93 8.84 -21.38
C ALA A 90 4.53 9.30 -20.95
N LEU A 91 4.03 8.79 -19.83
CA LEU A 91 2.78 9.26 -19.22
C LEU A 91 2.87 10.71 -18.76
N LYS A 92 3.96 11.05 -18.05
CA LYS A 92 4.22 12.44 -17.59
C LYS A 92 4.33 13.44 -18.72
N GLU A 93 5.02 13.09 -19.81
CA GLU A 93 5.15 13.93 -20.99
C GLU A 93 3.79 14.25 -21.64
N LYS A 94 2.81 13.35 -21.47
CA LYS A 94 1.43 13.56 -21.90
C LYS A 94 0.52 14.19 -20.83
N GLY A 95 1.13 14.70 -19.75
CA GLY A 95 0.41 15.40 -18.68
C GLY A 95 -0.33 14.49 -17.70
N TYR A 96 -0.08 13.18 -17.75
CA TYR A 96 -0.63 12.23 -16.80
C TYR A 96 0.29 12.08 -15.59
N GLU A 97 -0.23 12.37 -14.40
CA GLU A 97 0.45 12.10 -13.15
C GLU A 97 -0.22 10.89 -12.47
N SER A 98 0.57 9.85 -12.25
CA SER A 98 0.13 8.71 -11.45
C SER A 98 0.02 9.16 -9.99
N VAL A 99 -1.19 9.25 -9.48
CA VAL A 99 -1.46 9.52 -8.07
C VAL A 99 -1.67 8.17 -7.38
N LEU A 100 -0.91 7.92 -6.31
CA LEU A 100 -1.15 6.76 -5.46
C LEU A 100 -2.47 6.99 -4.72
N GLU A 101 -3.46 6.19 -5.06
CA GLU A 101 -4.66 6.07 -4.26
C GLU A 101 -4.33 5.34 -2.97
N SER A 102 -4.73 5.90 -1.84
CA SER A 102 -4.50 5.29 -0.55
C SER A 102 -5.79 5.14 0.23
N GLN A 103 -5.88 4.03 0.93
CA GLN A 103 -6.95 3.82 1.89
C GLN A 103 -6.77 4.79 3.06
N LEU A 104 -7.85 5.46 3.43
CA LEU A 104 -7.85 6.38 4.56
C LEU A 104 -8.29 5.65 5.83
N PRO A 105 -7.66 5.94 6.97
CA PRO A 105 -8.15 5.45 8.25
C PRO A 105 -9.49 6.14 8.58
N VAL A 106 -10.43 5.35 9.09
CA VAL A 106 -11.72 5.87 9.60
C VAL A 106 -11.55 6.46 10.99
N ALA A 107 -10.85 5.72 11.85
CA ALA A 107 -10.65 6.09 13.24
C ALA A 107 -9.49 5.29 13.87
N ASP A 108 -8.91 5.86 14.91
CA ASP A 108 -8.08 5.15 15.86
C ASP A 108 -8.89 4.87 17.13
N PHE A 109 -9.00 3.60 17.47
CA PHE A 109 -9.58 3.18 18.75
C PHE A 109 -8.43 2.97 19.75
N LYS A 110 -8.47 3.74 20.84
CA LYS A 110 -7.43 3.67 21.87
C LYS A 110 -7.98 3.12 23.18
N VAL A 111 -7.23 2.19 23.77
CA VAL A 111 -7.47 1.65 25.11
C VAL A 111 -6.28 2.04 25.98
N ILE A 112 -6.55 2.72 27.09
CA ILE A 112 -5.55 3.23 28.05
C ILE A 112 -5.76 2.53 29.38
#